data_10ef92d5ab441a840ad3f2eb78e5642e
#
_entry.id   10ef92d5ab441a840ad3f2eb78e5642e
#
_cell.length_a   1.000
_cell.length_b   1.000
_cell.length_c   1.000
_cell.angle_alpha   90.00
_cell.angle_beta   90.00
_cell.angle_gamma   90.00
#
_symmetry.space_group_name_H-M   'P 1'
#
loop_
_entity.id
_entity.type
_entity.pdbx_description
1 polymer ?
#
loop_
_entity_poly.entity_id
_entity_poly.type
_entity_poly.pdbx_seq_one_letter_code
_entity_poly.pdbx_strand_id
1 'polypeptide(L)'
;MRQFTLRLDATQQRPVVLLKNTLTALLDTGAYIPIWTDDEDILVSMMGGKLIKKNVPFTGFGGTAYGNLYQITIEIGDLIFPNMHIVANSELNTSYNLILSASMFDGLIYEIDTKTHRLNVTVPDKETLVRNLRVVDSNGNVHIMCN
;
A
#
# COMPACT_ATOMS: atom_id res chain seq x y z
N MET A 1 -20.12 0.42 -9.16
CA MET A 1 -19.21 1.40 -8.53
C MET A 1 -19.35 1.31 -7.02
N ARG A 2 -18.26 1.15 -6.30
CA ARG A 2 -18.26 1.11 -4.84
C ARG A 2 -17.32 2.16 -4.29
N GLN A 3 -17.71 2.79 -3.20
CA GLN A 3 -16.93 3.83 -2.53
C GLN A 3 -16.51 3.36 -1.13
N PHE A 4 -15.28 3.68 -0.78
CA PHE A 4 -14.68 3.37 0.51
C PHE A 4 -14.13 4.65 1.12
N THR A 5 -14.41 4.86 2.40
CA THR A 5 -13.82 5.96 3.15
C THR A 5 -12.82 5.38 4.13
N LEU A 6 -11.54 5.65 3.89
CA LEU A 6 -10.44 5.13 4.68
C LEU A 6 -9.89 6.24 5.58
N ARG A 7 -9.37 5.87 6.74
CA ARG A 7 -8.87 6.83 7.71
C ARG A 7 -7.43 7.20 7.44
N LEU A 8 -7.15 8.51 7.48
CA LEU A 8 -5.80 9.04 7.56
C LEU A 8 -5.48 9.42 9.00
N ASP A 9 -4.20 9.37 9.36
CA ASP A 9 -3.73 9.79 10.67
C ASP A 9 -3.82 11.32 10.78
N ALA A 10 -4.73 11.80 11.62
CA ALA A 10 -4.98 13.24 11.79
C ALA A 10 -3.81 13.99 12.43
N THR A 11 -2.83 13.29 13.02
CA THR A 11 -1.66 13.91 13.62
C THR A 11 -0.54 14.19 12.62
N GLN A 12 -0.68 13.67 11.37
CA GLN A 12 0.31 13.82 10.32
C GLN A 12 -0.11 14.89 9.33
N GLN A 13 0.86 15.67 8.83
CA GLN A 13 0.63 16.61 7.74
C GLN A 13 0.60 15.94 6.36
N ARG A 14 1.14 14.74 6.27
CA ARG A 14 1.16 13.94 5.04
C ARG A 14 0.03 12.92 5.06
N PRO A 15 -0.39 12.41 3.90
CA PRO A 15 -1.43 11.38 3.85
C PRO A 15 -0.90 10.03 4.35
N VAL A 16 -1.01 9.82 5.64
CA VAL A 16 -0.62 8.58 6.30
C VAL A 16 -1.87 7.73 6.54
N VAL A 17 -1.90 6.58 5.89
CA VAL A 17 -3.01 5.64 5.95
C VAL A 17 -2.84 4.72 7.16
N LEU A 18 -3.93 4.47 7.87
CA LEU A 18 -3.96 3.47 8.95
C LEU A 18 -4.36 2.12 8.36
N LEU A 19 -3.47 1.14 8.44
CA LEU A 19 -3.77 -0.22 8.02
C LEU A 19 -4.65 -0.92 9.04
N LYS A 20 -5.29 -1.99 8.63
CA LYS A 20 -6.20 -2.75 9.49
C LYS A 20 -5.49 -3.32 10.73
N ASN A 21 -4.20 -3.65 10.62
CA ASN A 21 -3.38 -4.16 11.72
C ASN A 21 -2.71 -3.05 12.54
N THR A 22 -3.18 -1.81 12.44
CA THR A 22 -2.69 -0.61 13.14
C THR A 22 -1.33 -0.08 12.67
N LEU A 23 -0.69 -0.70 11.71
CA LEU A 23 0.52 -0.15 11.10
C LEU A 23 0.18 1.08 10.26
N THR A 24 1.16 1.96 10.09
CA THR A 24 0.98 3.21 9.35
C THR A 24 1.75 3.19 8.03
N ALA A 25 1.15 3.75 7.01
CA ALA A 25 1.71 3.77 5.67
C ALA A 25 1.56 5.15 5.04
N LEU A 26 2.66 5.71 4.55
CA LEU A 26 2.62 6.94 3.77
C LEU A 26 2.14 6.62 2.36
N LEU A 27 1.11 7.32 1.88
CA LEU A 27 0.71 7.27 0.48
C LEU A 27 1.60 8.23 -0.31
N ASP A 28 2.51 7.67 -1.10
CA ASP A 28 3.46 8.43 -1.91
C ASP A 28 3.18 8.17 -3.39
N THR A 29 2.55 9.15 -4.06
CA THR A 29 2.19 9.03 -5.46
C THR A 29 3.40 9.01 -6.40
N GLY A 30 4.58 9.39 -5.90
CA GLY A 30 5.83 9.32 -6.65
C GLY A 30 6.57 7.99 -6.54
N ALA A 31 6.13 7.09 -5.66
CA ALA A 31 6.78 5.80 -5.50
C ALA A 31 6.32 4.80 -6.56
N TYR A 32 7.26 4.07 -7.14
CA TYR A 32 6.97 3.04 -8.15
C TYR A 32 6.55 1.72 -7.55
N ILE A 33 7.07 1.39 -6.37
CA ILE A 33 6.84 0.14 -5.68
C ILE A 33 6.65 0.44 -4.20
N PRO A 34 5.81 -0.31 -3.47
CA PRO A 34 5.72 -0.16 -2.02
C PRO A 34 7.06 -0.48 -1.37
N ILE A 35 7.41 0.26 -0.33
CA ILE A 35 8.68 0.13 0.37
C ILE A 35 8.41 -0.07 1.85
N TRP A 36 8.97 -1.14 2.41
CA TRP A 36 8.96 -1.37 3.85
C TRP A 36 10.17 -0.67 4.48
N THR A 37 9.93 0.28 5.36
CA THR A 37 10.96 1.15 5.94
C THR A 37 11.27 0.84 7.40
N ASP A 38 10.63 -0.17 7.94
CA ASP A 38 10.83 -0.63 9.31
C ASP A 38 11.68 -1.92 9.33
N ASP A 39 11.76 -2.57 10.48
CA ASP A 39 12.50 -3.81 10.67
C ASP A 39 11.88 -4.95 9.84
N GLU A 40 12.71 -5.76 9.19
CA GLU A 40 12.23 -6.90 8.42
C GLU A 40 11.55 -7.95 9.28
N ASP A 41 11.97 -8.09 10.55
CA ASP A 41 11.31 -9.01 11.48
C ASP A 41 9.85 -8.64 11.73
N ILE A 42 9.54 -7.34 11.76
CA ILE A 42 8.17 -6.84 11.89
C ILE A 42 7.38 -7.12 10.61
N LEU A 43 8.02 -6.96 9.46
CA LEU A 43 7.41 -7.29 8.16
C LEU A 43 6.96 -8.75 8.11
N VAL A 44 7.82 -9.66 8.57
CA VAL A 44 7.49 -11.08 8.60
C VAL A 44 6.42 -11.39 9.64
N SER A 45 6.57 -10.89 10.87
CA SER A 45 5.68 -11.25 11.97
C SER A 45 4.29 -10.61 11.88
N MET A 46 4.21 -9.34 11.47
CA MET A 46 2.95 -8.59 11.46
C MET A 46 2.27 -8.56 10.10
N MET A 47 3.03 -8.60 9.01
CA MET A 47 2.48 -8.53 7.66
C MET A 47 2.47 -9.89 6.95
N GLY A 48 2.99 -10.93 7.60
CA GLY A 48 3.11 -12.24 6.98
C GLY A 48 4.04 -12.24 5.78
N GLY A 49 5.08 -11.42 5.82
CA GLY A 49 6.00 -11.24 4.72
C GLY A 49 6.70 -12.52 4.32
N LYS A 50 6.66 -12.84 3.03
CA LYS A 50 7.35 -13.99 2.45
C LYS A 50 8.50 -13.48 1.58
N LEU A 51 9.73 -13.84 1.95
CA LEU A 51 10.91 -13.44 1.19
C LEU A 51 10.90 -14.09 -0.19
N ILE A 52 10.99 -13.26 -1.23
CA ILE A 52 11.03 -13.70 -2.63
C ILE A 52 12.45 -13.67 -3.17
N LYS A 53 13.17 -12.58 -2.92
CA LYS A 53 14.53 -12.41 -3.45
C LYS A 53 15.30 -11.40 -2.59
N LYS A 54 16.58 -11.66 -2.36
CA LYS A 54 17.48 -10.74 -1.68
C LYS A 54 18.17 -9.80 -2.66
N ASN A 55 18.53 -8.61 -2.18
CA ASN A 55 19.35 -7.64 -2.89
C ASN A 55 18.79 -7.29 -4.28
N VAL A 56 17.52 -6.91 -4.34
CA VAL A 56 16.93 -6.41 -5.56
C VAL A 56 17.19 -4.90 -5.67
N PRO A 57 17.52 -4.39 -6.86
CA PRO A 57 17.67 -2.97 -7.06
C PRO A 57 16.30 -2.29 -7.18
N PHE A 58 16.18 -1.08 -6.67
CA PHE A 58 15.03 -0.22 -6.90
C PHE A 58 15.46 1.22 -7.01
N THR A 59 14.71 2.02 -7.77
CA THR A 59 15.01 3.43 -7.99
C THR A 59 14.26 4.30 -7.00
N GLY A 60 14.95 5.22 -6.38
CA GLY A 60 14.39 6.19 -5.46
C GLY A 60 15.11 7.54 -5.58
N PHE A 61 14.88 8.44 -4.63
CA PHE A 61 15.60 9.68 -4.54
C PHE A 61 17.10 9.41 -4.41
N GLY A 62 17.91 10.03 -5.27
CA GLY A 62 19.36 9.90 -5.21
C GLY A 62 19.92 8.69 -5.95
N GLY A 63 19.11 7.96 -6.72
CA GLY A 63 19.58 6.89 -7.60
C GLY A 63 19.06 5.51 -7.21
N THR A 64 19.92 4.50 -7.43
CA THR A 64 19.56 3.10 -7.19
C THR A 64 19.90 2.69 -5.76
N ALA A 65 18.95 2.09 -5.08
CA ALA A 65 19.12 1.44 -3.79
C ALA A 65 18.84 -0.06 -3.92
N TYR A 66 19.17 -0.82 -2.88
CA TYR A 66 18.98 -2.27 -2.86
C TYR A 66 18.21 -2.67 -1.62
N GLY A 67 17.35 -3.66 -1.75
CA GLY A 67 16.59 -4.18 -0.62
C GLY A 67 16.14 -5.60 -0.88
N ASN A 68 15.48 -6.19 0.12
CA ASN A 68 14.95 -7.55 0.02
C ASN A 68 13.50 -7.50 -0.42
N LEU A 69 13.16 -8.27 -1.44
CA LEU A 69 11.80 -8.33 -2.00
C LEU A 69 10.97 -9.33 -1.23
N TYR A 70 9.84 -8.86 -0.72
CA TYR A 70 8.84 -9.67 -0.02
C TYR A 70 7.51 -9.64 -0.75
N GLN A 71 6.71 -10.66 -0.49
CA GLN A 71 5.31 -10.70 -0.88
C GLN A 71 4.45 -10.61 0.38
N ILE A 72 3.48 -9.70 0.36
CA ILE A 72 2.58 -9.45 1.49
C ILE A 72 1.16 -9.23 1.01
N THR A 73 0.22 -9.25 1.95
CA THR A 73 -1.15 -8.77 1.72
C THR A 73 -1.35 -7.48 2.51
N ILE A 74 -1.80 -6.43 1.84
CA ILE A 74 -2.07 -5.14 2.48
C ILE A 74 -3.58 -4.99 2.62
N GLU A 75 -4.05 -4.72 3.83
CA GLU A 75 -5.46 -4.50 4.13
C GLU A 75 -5.67 -3.07 4.64
N ILE A 76 -6.54 -2.32 3.97
CA ILE A 76 -6.92 -0.96 4.35
C ILE A 76 -8.45 -0.91 4.39
N GLY A 77 -9.03 -0.90 5.62
CA GLY A 77 -10.47 -1.04 5.74
C GLY A 77 -10.95 -2.31 5.04
N ASP A 78 -11.93 -2.18 4.16
CA ASP A 78 -12.49 -3.30 3.40
C ASP A 78 -11.80 -3.55 2.05
N LEU A 79 -10.72 -2.81 1.78
CA LEU A 79 -9.89 -3.02 0.59
C LEU A 79 -8.73 -3.96 0.94
N ILE A 80 -8.57 -4.98 0.13
CA ILE A 80 -7.50 -5.97 0.28
C ILE A 80 -6.66 -5.98 -0.99
N PHE A 81 -5.35 -5.84 -0.82
CA PHE A 81 -4.37 -5.90 -1.90
C PHE A 81 -3.52 -7.16 -1.70
N PRO A 82 -3.96 -8.30 -2.24
CA PRO A 82 -3.23 -9.56 -2.04
C PRO A 82 -2.00 -9.65 -2.92
N ASN A 83 -1.03 -10.42 -2.46
CA ASN A 83 0.17 -10.76 -3.23
C ASN A 83 0.96 -9.53 -3.72
N MET A 84 1.00 -8.50 -2.90
CA MET A 84 1.77 -7.30 -3.20
C MET A 84 3.26 -7.55 -3.00
N HIS A 85 4.05 -7.08 -3.94
CA HIS A 85 5.50 -7.06 -3.78
C HIS A 85 5.91 -5.78 -3.08
N ILE A 86 6.75 -5.91 -2.05
CA ILE A 86 7.28 -4.79 -1.29
C ILE A 86 8.78 -4.98 -1.08
N VAL A 87 9.55 -3.91 -1.23
CA VAL A 87 11.00 -3.95 -1.01
C VAL A 87 11.28 -3.42 0.39
N ALA A 88 11.97 -4.24 1.18
CA ALA A 88 12.39 -3.84 2.52
C ALA A 88 13.73 -3.12 2.47
N ASN A 89 13.75 -1.89 2.98
CA ASN A 89 14.97 -1.09 3.11
C ASN A 89 14.88 -0.22 4.37
N SER A 90 15.50 -0.68 5.45
CA SER A 90 15.48 0.02 6.75
C SER A 90 16.33 1.28 6.78
N GLU A 91 17.21 1.48 5.80
CA GLU A 91 18.04 2.69 5.73
C GLU A 91 17.22 3.95 5.44
N LEU A 92 16.03 3.80 4.87
CA LEU A 92 15.15 4.92 4.59
C LEU A 92 14.54 5.55 5.84
N ASN A 93 14.58 4.88 6.96
CA ASN A 93 14.18 5.34 8.29
C ASN A 93 13.12 6.45 8.30
N THR A 94 11.86 6.06 8.27
CA THR A 94 10.72 6.99 8.27
C THR A 94 9.91 6.89 9.56
N SER A 95 8.98 7.83 9.74
CA SER A 95 8.04 7.81 10.87
C SER A 95 6.91 6.79 10.70
N TYR A 96 6.86 6.11 9.55
CA TYR A 96 5.83 5.12 9.23
C TYR A 96 6.47 3.75 9.02
N ASN A 97 5.65 2.71 9.04
CA ASN A 97 6.14 1.35 8.81
C ASN A 97 6.44 1.08 7.34
N LEU A 98 5.65 1.67 6.42
CA LEU A 98 5.86 1.47 5.00
C LEU A 98 5.40 2.67 4.17
N ILE A 99 5.81 2.65 2.91
CA ILE A 99 5.39 3.61 1.89
C ILE A 99 4.55 2.85 0.87
N LEU A 100 3.33 3.34 0.61
CA LEU A 100 2.47 2.82 -0.44
C LEU A 100 2.74 3.56 -1.75
N SER A 101 2.68 2.83 -2.85
CA SER A 101 2.88 3.41 -4.19
C SER A 101 1.56 3.72 -4.86
N ALA A 102 1.56 4.69 -5.76
CA ALA A 102 0.40 5.04 -6.57
C ALA A 102 -0.06 3.87 -7.45
N SER A 103 0.85 2.98 -7.85
CA SER A 103 0.53 1.83 -8.70
C SER A 103 -0.50 0.89 -8.09
N MET A 104 -0.60 0.86 -6.76
CA MET A 104 -1.62 0.06 -6.07
C MET A 104 -3.04 0.53 -6.39
N PHE A 105 -3.20 1.79 -6.72
CA PHE A 105 -4.49 2.42 -6.99
C PHE A 105 -4.78 2.61 -8.47
N ASP A 106 -3.97 2.00 -9.35
CA ASP A 106 -4.21 2.06 -10.79
C ASP A 106 -5.60 1.53 -11.13
N GLY A 107 -6.35 2.30 -11.91
CA GLY A 107 -7.72 1.98 -12.26
C GLY A 107 -8.75 2.35 -11.20
N LEU A 108 -8.32 2.85 -10.06
CA LEU A 108 -9.18 3.37 -9.01
C LEU A 108 -9.20 4.89 -9.04
N ILE A 109 -10.26 5.47 -8.49
CA ILE A 109 -10.32 6.92 -8.27
C ILE A 109 -10.11 7.12 -6.77
N TYR A 110 -9.18 7.98 -6.40
CA TYR A 110 -8.99 8.29 -4.99
C TYR A 110 -8.83 9.79 -4.77
N GLU A 111 -9.34 10.24 -3.63
CA GLU A 111 -9.31 11.63 -3.20
C GLU A 111 -8.79 11.70 -1.78
N ILE A 112 -7.80 12.55 -1.56
CA ILE A 112 -7.27 12.82 -0.23
C ILE A 112 -7.97 14.07 0.31
N ASP A 113 -8.80 13.88 1.34
CA ASP A 113 -9.48 14.98 2.02
C ASP A 113 -8.69 15.36 3.27
N THR A 114 -7.92 16.43 3.16
CA THR A 114 -7.07 16.91 4.25
C THR A 114 -7.84 17.60 5.37
N LYS A 115 -9.07 18.02 5.10
CA LYS A 115 -9.93 18.67 6.10
C LYS A 115 -10.51 17.66 7.08
N THR A 116 -10.98 16.53 6.57
CA THR A 116 -11.61 15.47 7.38
C THR A 116 -10.66 14.31 7.68
N HIS A 117 -9.45 14.34 7.17
CA HIS A 117 -8.45 13.26 7.28
C HIS A 117 -9.00 11.93 6.80
N ARG A 118 -9.47 11.92 5.54
CA ARG A 118 -10.04 10.75 4.89
C ARG A 118 -9.38 10.53 3.53
N LEU A 119 -9.24 9.27 3.18
CA LEU A 119 -8.91 8.83 1.83
C LEU A 119 -10.17 8.19 1.26
N ASN A 120 -10.79 8.86 0.30
CA ASN A 120 -11.99 8.36 -0.36
C ASN A 120 -11.57 7.62 -1.62
N VAL A 121 -11.89 6.33 -1.68
CA VAL A 121 -11.52 5.48 -2.81
C VAL A 121 -12.80 5.02 -3.51
N THR A 122 -12.86 5.23 -4.81
CA THR A 122 -13.92 4.71 -5.66
C THR A 122 -13.38 3.57 -6.51
N VAL A 123 -13.98 2.39 -6.38
CA VAL A 123 -13.66 1.23 -7.20
C VAL A 123 -14.69 1.20 -8.33
N PRO A 124 -14.27 1.51 -9.57
CA PRO A 124 -15.17 1.49 -10.73
C PRO A 124 -15.65 0.08 -11.03
N ASP A 125 -16.65 -0.01 -11.90
CA ASP A 125 -17.10 -1.29 -12.40
C ASP A 125 -15.98 -2.01 -13.18
N LYS A 126 -16.09 -3.33 -13.27
CA LYS A 126 -15.03 -4.20 -13.78
C LYS A 126 -14.48 -3.74 -15.15
N GLU A 127 -15.33 -3.22 -16.00
CA GLU A 127 -14.98 -2.82 -17.36
C GLU A 127 -14.04 -1.62 -17.41
N THR A 128 -13.97 -0.85 -16.34
CA THR A 128 -13.15 0.37 -16.28
C THR A 128 -11.80 0.14 -15.63
N LEU A 129 -11.55 -1.04 -15.06
CA LEU A 129 -10.25 -1.38 -14.46
C LEU A 129 -9.27 -1.78 -15.56
N VAL A 130 -8.19 -1.00 -15.69
CA VAL A 130 -7.20 -1.19 -16.77
C VAL A 130 -6.09 -2.16 -16.36
N ARG A 131 -5.59 -2.06 -15.14
CA ARG A 131 -4.43 -2.85 -14.66
C ARG A 131 -4.74 -3.76 -13.50
N ASN A 132 -5.67 -3.37 -12.63
CA ASN A 132 -6.02 -4.13 -11.46
C ASN A 132 -7.31 -4.90 -11.70
N LEU A 133 -7.36 -6.14 -11.25
CA LEU A 133 -8.58 -6.93 -11.24
C LEU A 133 -9.26 -6.78 -9.88
N ARG A 134 -10.58 -6.72 -9.90
CA ARG A 134 -11.39 -6.64 -8.70
C ARG A 134 -12.10 -7.96 -8.45
N VAL A 135 -12.01 -8.45 -7.22
CA VAL A 135 -12.76 -9.62 -6.75
C VAL A 135 -13.45 -9.25 -5.45
N VAL A 136 -14.74 -9.49 -5.37
CA VAL A 136 -15.55 -9.27 -4.15
C VAL A 136 -15.77 -10.64 -3.51
N ASP A 137 -15.36 -10.78 -2.24
CA ASP A 137 -15.52 -12.01 -1.50
C ASP A 137 -16.92 -12.10 -0.85
N SER A 138 -17.21 -13.22 -0.17
CA SER A 138 -18.50 -13.46 0.46
C SER A 138 -18.81 -12.51 1.62
N ASN A 139 -17.79 -11.87 2.19
CA ASN A 139 -17.94 -10.90 3.27
C ASN A 139 -18.09 -9.46 2.76
N GLY A 140 -18.07 -9.25 1.46
CA GLY A 140 -18.17 -7.93 0.84
C GLY A 140 -16.88 -7.16 0.74
N ASN A 141 -15.74 -7.75 1.13
CA ASN A 141 -14.42 -7.13 0.95
C ASN A 141 -14.05 -7.15 -0.53
N VAL A 142 -13.37 -6.10 -0.95
CA VAL A 142 -12.91 -5.98 -2.34
C VAL A 142 -11.41 -6.24 -2.39
N HIS A 143 -11.04 -7.25 -3.16
CA HIS A 143 -9.65 -7.62 -3.42
C HIS A 143 -9.19 -6.94 -4.71
N ILE A 144 -8.14 -6.15 -4.61
CA ILE A 144 -7.54 -5.45 -5.74
C ILE A 144 -6.28 -6.21 -6.14
N MET A 145 -6.39 -7.00 -7.20
CA MET A 145 -5.30 -7.83 -7.72
C MET A 145 -4.42 -6.97 -8.62
N CYS A 146 -3.31 -6.49 -8.10
CA CYS A 146 -2.38 -5.64 -8.86
C CYS A 146 -1.56 -6.50 -9.83
N ASN A 147 -1.46 -6.02 -11.06
CA ASN A 147 -0.65 -6.67 -12.10
C ASN A 147 0.79 -6.17 -12.08
#